data_af4f9e898084ef9f78ea370f2a322936
#
_entry.id   af4f9e898084ef9f78ea370f2a322936
#
_cell.length_a   1.000
_cell.length_b   1.000
_cell.length_c   1.000
_cell.angle_alpha   90.00
_cell.angle_beta   90.00
_cell.angle_gamma   90.00
#
_symmetry.space_group_name_H-M   'P 1'
#
loop_
_entity.id
_entity.type
_entity.pdbx_description
1 polymer ?
#
loop_
_entity_poly.entity_id
_entity_poly.type
_entity_poly.pdbx_seq_one_letter_code
_entity_poly.pdbx_strand_id
1 'polypeptide(L)'
;RAGIEIFVTGGVGGAHRGAQQNFDVSADLEELGKTNVTVVSAGVKAILDLPLTLEILETKGVPVLTYGTDEFPEFYTRSSGIKVETVVNSPLEVASIIKSKRDNKFDGGVLVANPIPEQYAMDRKAVDFAINKALKRAKKDGISGKNITPYLLKTIVEITGGLSLEANIQLVKNNAALGAEIAKELANL
;
A
#
# COMPACT_ATOMS: atom_id res chain seq x y z
N ARG A 1 10.00 1.72 19.04
CA ARG A 1 10.07 1.56 20.52
C ARG A 1 9.83 0.11 20.95
N ALA A 2 9.05 -0.67 20.17
CA ALA A 2 8.78 -2.08 20.47
C ALA A 2 9.77 -3.06 19.79
N GLY A 3 10.73 -2.56 19.00
CA GLY A 3 11.66 -3.40 18.25
C GLY A 3 11.02 -4.16 17.07
N ILE A 4 9.86 -3.70 16.57
CA ILE A 4 9.22 -4.29 15.40
C ILE A 4 9.88 -3.72 14.14
N GLU A 5 10.45 -4.60 13.33
CA GLU A 5 11.13 -4.22 12.09
C GLU A 5 10.26 -4.44 10.84
N ILE A 6 9.33 -5.40 10.88
CA ILE A 6 8.41 -5.73 9.77
C ILE A 6 6.97 -5.50 10.20
N PHE A 7 6.24 -4.70 9.46
CA PHE A 7 4.81 -4.48 9.63
C PHE A 7 4.07 -4.88 8.36
N VAL A 8 2.97 -5.60 8.52
CA VAL A 8 2.16 -6.06 7.39
C VAL A 8 0.76 -5.46 7.47
N THR A 9 0.30 -4.95 6.34
CA THR A 9 -1.06 -4.41 6.21
C THR A 9 -1.66 -4.76 4.84
N GLY A 10 -2.95 -4.50 4.65
CA GLY A 10 -3.59 -4.66 3.34
C GLY A 10 -3.08 -3.64 2.32
N GLY A 11 -3.14 -2.37 2.66
CA GLY A 11 -2.63 -1.26 1.86
C GLY A 11 -2.36 -0.05 2.74
N VAL A 12 -1.30 0.68 2.42
CA VAL A 12 -0.94 1.90 3.16
C VAL A 12 -1.92 3.04 2.87
N GLY A 13 -2.02 3.95 3.82
CA GLY A 13 -2.62 5.25 3.58
C GLY A 13 -1.73 6.10 2.66
N GLY A 14 -2.32 7.14 2.10
CA GLY A 14 -1.64 8.03 1.17
C GLY A 14 -2.34 9.36 1.06
N ALA A 15 -2.13 10.07 -0.04
CA ALA A 15 -2.84 11.29 -0.35
C ALA A 15 -4.26 10.98 -0.86
N HIS A 16 -5.27 11.63 -0.32
CA HIS A 16 -6.62 11.54 -0.87
C HIS A 16 -6.73 12.27 -2.21
N ARG A 17 -7.66 11.86 -3.06
CA ARG A 17 -7.93 12.55 -4.33
C ARG A 17 -8.34 14.00 -4.04
N GLY A 18 -7.59 14.96 -4.56
CA GLY A 18 -7.77 16.39 -4.27
C GLY A 18 -6.93 16.89 -3.09
N ALA A 19 -6.01 16.10 -2.56
CA ALA A 19 -5.13 16.51 -1.46
C ALA A 19 -4.28 17.75 -1.79
N GLN A 20 -4.06 18.05 -3.06
CA GLN A 20 -3.41 19.29 -3.51
C GLN A 20 -4.16 20.57 -3.07
N GLN A 21 -5.46 20.45 -2.76
CA GLN A 21 -6.30 21.57 -2.37
C GLN A 21 -6.59 21.63 -0.86
N ASN A 22 -6.64 20.46 -0.20
CA ASN A 22 -7.10 20.35 1.19
C ASN A 22 -6.07 19.71 2.14
N PHE A 23 -4.93 19.26 1.62
CA PHE A 23 -3.86 18.59 2.38
C PHE A 23 -4.34 17.33 3.13
N ASP A 24 -5.37 16.64 2.62
CA ASP A 24 -5.86 15.38 3.20
C ASP A 24 -4.91 14.24 2.86
N VAL A 25 -3.87 14.10 3.69
CA VAL A 25 -2.78 13.14 3.55
C VAL A 25 -2.69 12.30 4.81
N SER A 26 -2.56 10.99 4.64
CA SER A 26 -2.43 10.04 5.77
C SER A 26 -1.14 10.24 6.55
N ALA A 27 -1.22 10.12 7.86
CA ALA A 27 -0.05 10.09 8.74
C ALA A 27 0.88 8.88 8.45
N ASP A 28 0.39 7.85 7.75
CA ASP A 28 1.22 6.70 7.35
C ASP A 28 2.46 7.15 6.56
N LEU A 29 2.32 8.18 5.69
CA LEU A 29 3.44 8.68 4.89
C LEU A 29 4.48 9.42 5.75
N GLU A 30 4.01 10.11 6.79
CA GLU A 30 4.88 10.78 7.74
C GLU A 30 5.65 9.75 8.59
N GLU A 31 4.96 8.70 9.05
CA GLU A 31 5.59 7.63 9.82
C GLU A 31 6.58 6.81 9.00
N LEU A 32 6.26 6.52 7.74
CA LEU A 32 7.21 5.87 6.82
C LEU A 32 8.50 6.69 6.64
N GLY A 33 8.41 8.02 6.61
CA GLY A 33 9.58 8.89 6.51
C GLY A 33 10.45 8.94 7.78
N LYS A 34 9.92 8.54 8.95
CA LYS A 34 10.60 8.71 10.26
C LYS A 34 10.92 7.41 10.98
N THR A 35 10.07 6.41 10.82
CA THR A 35 10.14 5.19 11.62
C THR A 35 10.85 4.08 10.86
N ASN A 36 11.89 3.51 11.44
CA ASN A 36 12.66 2.40 10.87
C ASN A 36 11.82 1.10 10.91
N VAL A 37 10.82 1.01 10.04
CA VAL A 37 9.95 -0.15 9.87
C VAL A 37 9.77 -0.46 8.39
N THR A 38 9.87 -1.71 8.01
CA THR A 38 9.52 -2.13 6.66
C THR A 38 8.05 -2.50 6.61
N VAL A 39 7.30 -1.87 5.72
CA VAL A 39 5.87 -2.10 5.54
C VAL A 39 5.64 -2.94 4.30
N VAL A 40 5.04 -4.12 4.46
CA VAL A 40 4.61 -4.98 3.36
C VAL A 40 3.12 -4.80 3.14
N SER A 41 2.73 -4.40 1.93
CA SER A 41 1.35 -4.11 1.57
C SER A 41 1.06 -4.38 0.10
N ALA A 42 -0.22 -4.45 -0.29
CA ALA A 42 -0.59 -4.50 -1.71
C ALA A 42 -0.56 -3.11 -2.39
N GLY A 43 0.41 -2.31 -2.00
CA GLY A 43 0.54 -0.92 -2.42
C GLY A 43 -0.31 0.03 -1.59
N VAL A 44 -0.78 1.11 -2.20
CA VAL A 44 -1.64 2.13 -1.62
C VAL A 44 -3.11 1.73 -1.78
N LYS A 45 -3.98 2.08 -0.81
CA LYS A 45 -5.42 1.81 -0.93
C LYS A 45 -5.97 2.43 -2.22
N ALA A 46 -6.70 1.67 -3.02
CA ALA A 46 -7.19 2.06 -4.36
C ALA A 46 -8.06 3.32 -4.41
N ILE A 47 -8.61 3.75 -3.26
CA ILE A 47 -9.42 4.98 -3.14
C ILE A 47 -8.59 6.27 -3.15
N LEU A 48 -7.27 6.16 -3.02
CA LEU A 48 -6.33 7.28 -2.85
C LEU A 48 -5.75 7.73 -4.21
N ASP A 49 -5.01 8.81 -4.17
CA ASP A 49 -4.24 9.34 -5.31
C ASP A 49 -2.86 8.69 -5.31
N LEU A 50 -2.70 7.68 -6.16
CA LEU A 50 -1.48 6.88 -6.19
C LEU A 50 -0.26 7.68 -6.69
N PRO A 51 -0.32 8.43 -7.81
CA PRO A 51 0.81 9.24 -8.25
C PRO A 51 1.27 10.22 -7.18
N LEU A 52 0.35 10.98 -6.60
CA LEU A 52 0.67 11.95 -5.54
C LEU A 52 1.27 11.29 -4.30
N THR A 53 0.80 10.09 -3.96
CA THR A 53 1.33 9.33 -2.82
C THR A 53 2.77 8.91 -3.06
N LEU A 54 3.10 8.45 -4.26
CA LEU A 54 4.47 8.06 -4.62
C LEU A 54 5.43 9.26 -4.60
N GLU A 55 5.02 10.41 -5.13
CA GLU A 55 5.79 11.66 -5.07
C GLU A 55 6.09 12.10 -3.62
N ILE A 56 5.11 11.94 -2.71
CA ILE A 56 5.32 12.26 -1.30
C ILE A 56 6.31 11.28 -0.66
N LEU A 57 6.22 9.98 -0.97
CA LEU A 57 7.16 8.98 -0.46
C LEU A 57 8.58 9.24 -0.95
N GLU A 58 8.75 9.59 -2.24
CA GLU A 58 10.04 9.97 -2.82
C GLU A 58 10.61 11.22 -2.13
N THR A 59 9.81 12.28 -1.97
CA THR A 59 10.21 13.50 -1.26
C THR A 59 10.66 13.23 0.17
N LYS A 60 10.08 12.22 0.82
CA LYS A 60 10.46 11.79 2.19
C LYS A 60 11.64 10.82 2.22
N GLY A 61 12.20 10.47 1.08
CA GLY A 61 13.30 9.52 0.98
C GLY A 61 12.93 8.09 1.38
N VAL A 62 11.66 7.70 1.25
CA VAL A 62 11.19 6.35 1.56
C VAL A 62 11.44 5.43 0.35
N PRO A 63 12.32 4.42 0.46
CA PRO A 63 12.47 3.45 -0.61
C PRO A 63 11.18 2.69 -0.87
N VAL A 64 10.75 2.67 -2.14
CA VAL A 64 9.59 1.92 -2.61
C VAL A 64 10.09 0.76 -3.45
N LEU A 65 9.82 -0.46 -3.00
CA LEU A 65 10.19 -1.71 -3.66
C LEU A 65 8.93 -2.38 -4.19
N THR A 66 8.99 -2.90 -5.42
CA THR A 66 7.92 -3.76 -5.96
C THR A 66 8.38 -5.22 -5.97
N TYR A 67 7.51 -6.12 -5.53
CA TYR A 67 7.84 -7.54 -5.42
C TYR A 67 7.36 -8.32 -6.66
N GLY A 68 8.32 -8.83 -7.45
CA GLY A 68 8.04 -9.66 -8.63
C GLY A 68 7.37 -8.93 -9.80
N THR A 69 7.42 -7.60 -9.84
CA THR A 69 6.84 -6.77 -10.91
C THR A 69 7.56 -5.43 -10.99
N ASP A 70 7.59 -4.82 -12.16
CA ASP A 70 8.10 -3.45 -12.38
C ASP A 70 7.00 -2.38 -12.31
N GLU A 71 5.75 -2.78 -12.11
CA GLU A 71 4.63 -1.87 -11.93
C GLU A 71 4.13 -1.86 -10.49
N PHE A 72 3.83 -0.67 -9.98
CA PHE A 72 3.29 -0.52 -8.63
C PHE A 72 1.88 -1.11 -8.55
N PRO A 73 1.59 -2.03 -7.60
CA PRO A 73 0.26 -2.61 -7.44
C PRO A 73 -0.73 -1.59 -6.86
N GLU A 74 -2.00 -1.69 -7.29
CA GLU A 74 -3.06 -0.79 -6.87
C GLU A 74 -4.13 -1.54 -6.07
N PHE A 75 -3.72 -2.11 -4.93
CA PHE A 75 -4.55 -2.76 -3.93
C PHE A 75 -5.38 -3.95 -4.49
N TYR A 76 -6.53 -3.67 -5.14
CA TYR A 76 -7.39 -4.69 -5.74
C TYR A 76 -6.91 -5.18 -7.10
N THR A 77 -6.00 -4.45 -7.73
CA THR A 77 -5.45 -4.77 -9.04
C THR A 77 -3.94 -4.97 -8.96
N ARG A 78 -3.40 -5.83 -9.82
CA ARG A 78 -1.97 -6.16 -9.82
C ARG A 78 -1.10 -5.04 -10.35
N SER A 79 -1.66 -4.15 -11.16
CA SER A 79 -0.93 -3.11 -11.87
C SER A 79 -1.71 -1.80 -11.83
N SER A 80 -0.99 -0.70 -11.63
CA SER A 80 -1.50 0.66 -11.75
C SER A 80 -1.10 1.33 -13.08
N GLY A 81 -0.19 0.72 -13.84
CA GLY A 81 0.47 1.33 -14.98
C GLY A 81 1.62 2.27 -14.61
N ILE A 82 1.93 2.44 -13.32
CA ILE A 82 3.04 3.27 -12.85
C ILE A 82 4.25 2.38 -12.61
N LYS A 83 5.34 2.66 -13.28
CA LYS A 83 6.58 1.92 -13.13
C LYS A 83 7.36 2.38 -11.90
N VAL A 84 8.01 1.42 -11.24
CA VAL A 84 8.92 1.62 -10.12
C VAL A 84 10.28 1.03 -10.47
N GLU A 85 11.32 1.78 -10.19
CA GLU A 85 12.67 1.41 -10.60
C GLU A 85 13.26 0.22 -9.81
N THR A 86 12.86 0.08 -8.55
CA THR A 86 13.43 -0.95 -7.68
C THR A 86 12.51 -2.17 -7.58
N VAL A 87 12.87 -3.20 -8.34
CA VAL A 87 12.19 -4.50 -8.33
C VAL A 87 12.99 -5.47 -7.49
N VAL A 88 12.30 -6.22 -6.62
CA VAL A 88 12.86 -7.30 -5.80
C VAL A 88 12.11 -8.61 -6.09
N ASN A 89 12.82 -9.73 -6.10
CA ASN A 89 12.27 -11.01 -6.52
C ASN A 89 12.34 -12.10 -5.43
N SER A 90 12.96 -11.78 -4.30
CA SER A 90 13.06 -12.73 -3.18
C SER A 90 12.97 -12.03 -1.82
N PRO A 91 12.52 -12.75 -0.76
CA PRO A 91 12.55 -12.23 0.60
C PRO A 91 13.95 -11.86 1.06
N LEU A 92 14.98 -12.57 0.62
CA LEU A 92 16.38 -12.31 0.94
C LEU A 92 16.86 -10.98 0.36
N GLU A 93 16.47 -10.62 -0.88
CA GLU A 93 16.79 -9.30 -1.45
C GLU A 93 16.20 -8.17 -0.59
N VAL A 94 14.94 -8.29 -0.18
CA VAL A 94 14.30 -7.31 0.72
C VAL A 94 15.03 -7.23 2.05
N ALA A 95 15.31 -8.37 2.69
CA ALA A 95 16.05 -8.44 3.95
C ALA A 95 17.45 -7.81 3.84
N SER A 96 18.14 -8.03 2.73
CA SER A 96 19.47 -7.45 2.46
C SER A 96 19.40 -5.92 2.32
N ILE A 97 18.37 -5.38 1.68
CA ILE A 97 18.14 -3.93 1.58
C ILE A 97 17.86 -3.35 2.98
N ILE A 98 17.02 -3.99 3.78
CA ILE A 98 16.71 -3.56 5.15
C ILE A 98 17.98 -3.53 6.00
N LYS A 99 18.77 -4.62 5.95
CA LYS A 99 20.03 -4.71 6.66
C LYS A 99 21.02 -3.64 6.23
N SER A 100 21.21 -3.46 4.93
CA SER A 100 22.12 -2.43 4.38
C SER A 100 21.72 -1.04 4.83
N LYS A 101 20.40 -0.74 4.78
CA LYS A 101 19.86 0.54 5.26
C LYS A 101 20.16 0.76 6.75
N ARG A 102 19.94 -0.27 7.57
CA ARG A 102 20.20 -0.25 9.01
C ARG A 102 21.70 -0.06 9.33
N ASP A 103 22.55 -0.83 8.67
CA ASP A 103 24.01 -0.81 8.91
C ASP A 103 24.62 0.55 8.52
N ASN A 104 24.07 1.21 7.49
CA ASN A 104 24.46 2.55 7.08
C ASN A 104 23.71 3.68 7.84
N LYS A 105 22.88 3.34 8.83
CA LYS A 105 22.15 4.29 9.69
C LYS A 105 21.26 5.28 8.91
N PHE A 106 20.63 4.82 7.83
CA PHE A 106 19.62 5.60 7.13
C PHE A 106 18.27 5.51 7.88
N ASP A 107 17.71 6.65 8.21
CA ASP A 107 16.42 6.75 8.89
C ASP A 107 15.23 6.47 7.96
N GLY A 108 14.05 6.32 8.58
CA GLY A 108 12.79 6.06 7.89
C GLY A 108 12.55 4.59 7.54
N GLY A 109 11.39 4.31 7.02
CA GLY A 109 10.93 2.96 6.65
C GLY A 109 11.31 2.56 5.24
N VAL A 110 10.77 1.40 4.85
CA VAL A 110 10.80 0.86 3.48
C VAL A 110 9.39 0.41 3.15
N LEU A 111 8.89 0.73 1.97
CA LEU A 111 7.63 0.22 1.48
C LEU A 111 7.87 -0.92 0.49
N VAL A 112 7.36 -2.11 0.80
CA VAL A 112 7.37 -3.28 -0.09
C VAL A 112 5.96 -3.46 -0.63
N ALA A 113 5.78 -3.20 -1.91
CA ALA A 113 4.52 -3.33 -2.61
C ALA A 113 4.41 -4.72 -3.26
N ASN A 114 3.56 -5.57 -2.69
CA ASN A 114 3.35 -6.96 -3.06
C ASN A 114 2.00 -7.12 -3.78
N PRO A 115 1.96 -7.41 -5.07
CA PRO A 115 0.71 -7.53 -5.81
C PRO A 115 -0.23 -8.59 -5.24
N ILE A 116 -1.52 -8.31 -5.26
CA ILE A 116 -2.55 -9.32 -4.97
C ILE A 116 -2.36 -10.57 -5.86
N PRO A 117 -2.56 -11.80 -5.35
CA PRO A 117 -2.51 -13.00 -6.17
C PRO A 117 -3.48 -12.91 -7.36
N GLU A 118 -3.06 -13.36 -8.53
CA GLU A 118 -3.75 -13.16 -9.81
C GLU A 118 -5.20 -13.64 -9.78
N GLN A 119 -5.46 -14.80 -9.18
CA GLN A 119 -6.80 -15.38 -9.10
C GLN A 119 -7.79 -14.57 -8.26
N TYR A 120 -7.32 -13.62 -7.46
CA TYR A 120 -8.14 -12.74 -6.61
C TYR A 120 -8.08 -11.28 -7.06
N ALA A 121 -7.29 -10.98 -8.10
CA ALA A 121 -7.24 -9.64 -8.66
C ALA A 121 -8.57 -9.27 -9.32
N MET A 122 -9.01 -8.05 -9.08
CA MET A 122 -10.25 -7.55 -9.67
C MET A 122 -9.97 -6.87 -11.01
N ASP A 123 -10.97 -6.85 -11.87
CA ASP A 123 -10.91 -6.07 -13.11
C ASP A 123 -10.82 -4.57 -12.80
N ARG A 124 -9.86 -3.89 -13.44
CA ARG A 124 -9.59 -2.47 -13.18
C ARG A 124 -10.79 -1.58 -13.45
N LYS A 125 -11.51 -1.82 -14.54
CA LYS A 125 -12.69 -1.00 -14.89
C LYS A 125 -13.80 -1.16 -13.86
N ALA A 126 -14.00 -2.38 -13.35
CA ALA A 126 -14.96 -2.65 -12.29
C ALA A 126 -14.57 -1.96 -10.97
N VAL A 127 -13.29 -1.96 -10.62
CA VAL A 127 -12.76 -1.25 -9.43
C VAL A 127 -12.94 0.26 -9.58
N ASP A 128 -12.54 0.84 -10.71
CA ASP A 128 -12.68 2.27 -10.98
C ASP A 128 -14.16 2.72 -10.94
N PHE A 129 -15.04 1.92 -11.51
CA PHE A 129 -16.49 2.17 -11.45
C PHE A 129 -17.00 2.18 -10.01
N ALA A 130 -16.62 1.18 -9.21
CA ALA A 130 -17.04 1.06 -7.83
C ALA A 130 -16.53 2.23 -6.96
N ILE A 131 -15.23 2.61 -7.12
CA ILE A 131 -14.62 3.73 -6.41
C ILE A 131 -15.32 5.04 -6.79
N ASN A 132 -15.50 5.33 -8.08
CA ASN A 132 -16.14 6.56 -8.52
C ASN A 132 -17.59 6.68 -8.01
N LYS A 133 -18.32 5.57 -7.98
CA LYS A 133 -19.68 5.51 -7.43
C LYS A 133 -19.68 5.74 -5.91
N ALA A 134 -18.72 5.15 -5.19
CA ALA A 134 -18.56 5.34 -3.75
C ALA A 134 -18.20 6.78 -3.39
N LEU A 135 -17.28 7.41 -4.13
CA LEU A 135 -16.90 8.82 -3.95
C LEU A 135 -18.08 9.78 -4.17
N LYS A 136 -18.88 9.55 -5.23
CA LYS A 136 -20.10 10.34 -5.48
C LYS A 136 -21.10 10.19 -4.33
N ARG A 137 -21.26 8.97 -3.78
CA ARG A 137 -22.15 8.71 -2.64
C ARG A 137 -21.63 9.42 -1.38
N ALA A 138 -20.33 9.31 -1.07
CA ALA A 138 -19.72 9.98 0.08
C ALA A 138 -19.90 11.50 0.03
N LYS A 139 -19.70 12.10 -1.15
CA LYS A 139 -19.94 13.55 -1.35
C LYS A 139 -21.41 13.94 -1.12
N LYS A 140 -22.35 13.12 -1.63
CA LYS A 140 -23.78 13.36 -1.41
C LYS A 140 -24.18 13.27 0.06
N ASP A 141 -23.58 12.32 0.79
CA ASP A 141 -23.88 12.05 2.20
C ASP A 141 -23.06 12.94 3.15
N GLY A 142 -22.23 13.88 2.63
CA GLY A 142 -21.44 14.83 3.41
C GLY A 142 -20.31 14.18 4.24
N ILE A 143 -19.85 12.98 3.83
CA ILE A 143 -18.79 12.25 4.55
C ILE A 143 -17.42 12.85 4.24
N SER A 144 -16.64 13.16 5.29
CA SER A 144 -15.32 13.78 5.17
C SER A 144 -14.37 13.35 6.29
N GLY A 145 -13.09 13.73 6.18
CA GLY A 145 -12.06 13.49 7.18
C GLY A 145 -11.88 11.99 7.49
N LYS A 146 -11.63 11.65 8.75
CA LYS A 146 -11.35 10.27 9.20
C LYS A 146 -12.42 9.23 8.87
N ASN A 147 -13.65 9.68 8.58
CA ASN A 147 -14.76 8.77 8.27
C ASN A 147 -14.82 8.38 6.79
N ILE A 148 -14.09 9.05 5.90
CA ILE A 148 -14.20 8.83 4.46
C ILE A 148 -13.67 7.44 4.05
N THR A 149 -12.50 7.04 4.53
CA THR A 149 -11.91 5.74 4.18
C THR A 149 -12.79 4.56 4.58
N PRO A 150 -13.27 4.43 5.84
CA PRO A 150 -14.18 3.35 6.23
C PRO A 150 -15.47 3.34 5.43
N TYR A 151 -16.05 4.52 5.17
CA TYR A 151 -17.26 4.65 4.37
C TYR A 151 -17.06 4.17 2.93
N LEU A 152 -15.97 4.60 2.27
CA LEU A 152 -15.67 4.20 0.89
C LEU A 152 -15.45 2.70 0.78
N LEU A 153 -14.64 2.11 1.67
CA LEU A 153 -14.38 0.67 1.66
C LEU A 153 -15.66 -0.14 1.84
N LYS A 154 -16.52 0.23 2.80
CA LYS A 154 -17.84 -0.40 2.99
C LYS A 154 -18.70 -0.29 1.74
N THR A 155 -18.80 0.91 1.16
CA THR A 155 -19.62 1.16 -0.02
C THR A 155 -19.12 0.38 -1.24
N ILE A 156 -17.80 0.24 -1.41
CA ILE A 156 -17.20 -0.57 -2.48
C ILE A 156 -17.57 -2.05 -2.30
N VAL A 157 -17.55 -2.58 -1.09
CA VAL A 157 -18.00 -3.95 -0.80
C VAL A 157 -19.46 -4.15 -1.25
N GLU A 158 -20.36 -3.22 -0.92
CA GLU A 158 -21.76 -3.26 -1.35
C GLU A 158 -21.88 -3.24 -2.88
N ILE A 159 -21.16 -2.34 -3.56
CA ILE A 159 -21.23 -2.18 -5.03
C ILE A 159 -20.68 -3.41 -5.75
N THR A 160 -19.65 -4.05 -5.22
CA THR A 160 -18.97 -5.20 -5.81
C THR A 160 -19.58 -6.55 -5.39
N GLY A 161 -20.69 -6.55 -4.64
CA GLY A 161 -21.33 -7.77 -4.17
C GLY A 161 -20.42 -8.64 -3.29
N GLY A 162 -19.51 -8.02 -2.54
CA GLY A 162 -18.57 -8.69 -1.65
C GLY A 162 -17.21 -9.04 -2.26
N LEU A 163 -17.03 -8.96 -3.59
CA LEU A 163 -15.77 -9.33 -4.26
C LEU A 163 -14.57 -8.56 -3.74
N SER A 164 -14.74 -7.26 -3.45
CA SER A 164 -13.65 -6.44 -2.91
C SER A 164 -13.26 -6.82 -1.48
N LEU A 165 -14.18 -7.37 -0.68
CA LEU A 165 -13.86 -7.92 0.64
C LEU A 165 -13.02 -9.19 0.52
N GLU A 166 -13.40 -10.10 -0.37
CA GLU A 166 -12.62 -11.31 -0.63
C GLU A 166 -11.21 -10.96 -1.13
N ALA A 167 -11.10 -10.07 -2.12
CA ALA A 167 -9.82 -9.57 -2.60
C ALA A 167 -8.97 -8.99 -1.46
N ASN A 168 -9.56 -8.18 -0.58
CA ASN A 168 -8.86 -7.60 0.58
C ASN A 168 -8.36 -8.68 1.56
N ILE A 169 -9.16 -9.69 1.85
CA ILE A 169 -8.74 -10.82 2.71
C ILE A 169 -7.53 -11.53 2.10
N GLN A 170 -7.56 -11.80 0.80
CA GLN A 170 -6.51 -12.56 0.12
C GLN A 170 -5.21 -11.75 -0.02
N LEU A 171 -5.28 -10.45 -0.34
CA LEU A 171 -4.07 -9.63 -0.38
C LEU A 171 -3.41 -9.49 1.01
N VAL A 172 -4.19 -9.39 2.09
CA VAL A 172 -3.63 -9.36 3.47
C VAL A 172 -2.92 -10.66 3.80
N LYS A 173 -3.52 -11.81 3.47
CA LYS A 173 -2.89 -13.13 3.67
C LYS A 173 -1.59 -13.26 2.87
N ASN A 174 -1.58 -12.82 1.61
CA ASN A 174 -0.41 -12.82 0.74
C ASN A 174 0.72 -11.94 1.31
N ASN A 175 0.37 -10.74 1.77
CA ASN A 175 1.32 -9.82 2.39
C ASN A 175 1.88 -10.39 3.71
N ALA A 176 1.04 -11.06 4.51
CA ALA A 176 1.48 -11.68 5.77
C ALA A 176 2.47 -12.82 5.52
N ALA A 177 2.22 -13.65 4.50
CA ALA A 177 3.14 -14.71 4.11
C ALA A 177 4.50 -14.13 3.69
N LEU A 178 4.51 -13.13 2.79
CA LEU A 178 5.74 -12.48 2.36
C LEU A 178 6.46 -11.79 3.52
N GLY A 179 5.74 -11.07 4.38
CA GLY A 179 6.31 -10.39 5.54
C GLY A 179 6.98 -11.37 6.51
N ALA A 180 6.40 -12.55 6.72
CA ALA A 180 6.98 -13.62 7.55
C ALA A 180 8.29 -14.17 6.94
N GLU A 181 8.33 -14.40 5.63
CA GLU A 181 9.55 -14.85 4.95
C GLU A 181 10.64 -13.78 5.00
N ILE A 182 10.31 -12.50 4.78
CA ILE A 182 11.28 -11.39 4.92
C ILE A 182 11.83 -11.34 6.36
N ALA A 183 10.97 -11.45 7.36
CA ALA A 183 11.40 -11.42 8.76
C ALA A 183 12.33 -12.59 9.11
N LYS A 184 12.06 -13.78 8.57
CA LYS A 184 12.92 -14.96 8.72
C LYS A 184 14.30 -14.74 8.07
N GLU A 185 14.34 -14.24 6.84
CA GLU A 185 15.62 -13.95 6.17
C GLU A 185 16.40 -12.85 6.91
N LEU A 186 15.72 -11.80 7.38
CA LEU A 186 16.36 -10.72 8.11
C LEU A 186 16.98 -11.20 9.44
N ALA A 187 16.35 -12.15 10.10
CA ALA A 187 16.87 -12.74 11.34
C ALA A 187 18.11 -13.63 11.13
N ASN A 188 18.33 -14.10 9.89
CA ASN A 188 19.49 -14.92 9.51
C ASN A 188 20.69 -14.10 9.00
N LEU A 189 20.54 -12.79 8.78
CA LEU A 189 21.59 -11.87 8.31
C LEU A 189 22.30 -11.15 9.49
#